data_31de52548c595ff048d77dae9baca0ae
#
_entry.id   31de52548c595ff048d77dae9baca0ae
#
_cell.length_a   1.000
_cell.length_b   1.000
_cell.length_c   1.000
_cell.angle_alpha   90.00
_cell.angle_beta   90.00
_cell.angle_gamma   90.00
#
_symmetry.space_group_name_H-M   'P 1'
#
loop_
_entity.id
_entity.type
_entity.pdbx_description
1 polymer ?
#
loop_
_entity_poly.entity_id
_entity_poly.type
_entity_poly.pdbx_seq_one_letter_code
_entity_poly.pdbx_strand_id
1 'polypeptide(L)'
;PIYPNGDTPAIWSGSAGSGAFKPDNEGWNYYRAYGAYKCARFGSSQAEGYATTPSFYATGTVNLTCKVGAWANTNETLTISYGDNEIKSLKVPGGQWIDINVNFEGNGENTISFAGIQRMFLDEIEVKAVATGINNVVTNAHNATKGQGRIYTIEGQYVGNNKAVLPHGT
;
A
#
# COMPACT_ATOMS: atom_id res chain seq x y z
N PRO A 1 13.34 5.33 9.27
CA PRO A 1 14.53 5.29 8.42
C PRO A 1 15.37 6.58 8.57
N ILE A 2 16.67 6.46 8.34
CA ILE A 2 17.56 7.63 8.28
C ILE A 2 17.34 8.30 6.92
N TYR A 3 17.15 9.62 6.91
CA TYR A 3 17.00 10.35 5.65
C TYR A 3 18.31 10.30 4.86
N PRO A 4 18.31 9.92 3.58
CA PRO A 4 19.53 9.86 2.80
C PRO A 4 20.08 11.27 2.55
N ASN A 5 21.33 11.49 2.94
CA ASN A 5 22.05 12.68 2.53
C ASN A 5 22.56 12.45 1.11
N GLY A 6 21.91 13.10 0.14
CA GLY A 6 22.19 12.91 -1.27
C GLY A 6 23.60 13.26 -1.72
N ASP A 7 24.34 14.03 -0.94
CA ASP A 7 25.71 14.43 -1.25
C ASP A 7 26.77 13.41 -0.83
N THR A 8 26.33 12.30 -0.21
CA THR A 8 27.25 11.26 0.26
C THR A 8 27.23 10.06 -0.68
N PRO A 9 28.22 9.89 -1.57
CA PRO A 9 28.25 8.79 -2.56
C PRO A 9 28.18 7.40 -1.92
N ALA A 10 28.68 7.25 -0.70
CA ALA A 10 28.71 5.98 0.02
C ALA A 10 27.34 5.39 0.36
N ILE A 11 26.26 6.17 0.26
CA ILE A 11 24.90 5.71 0.48
C ILE A 11 24.20 5.24 -0.79
N TRP A 12 24.82 5.39 -1.95
CA TRP A 12 24.29 4.91 -3.23
C TRP A 12 24.74 3.47 -3.49
N SER A 13 23.79 2.61 -3.82
CA SER A 13 24.07 1.22 -4.16
C SER A 13 23.45 0.89 -5.52
N GLY A 14 24.23 1.00 -6.57
CA GLY A 14 23.87 0.58 -7.92
C GLY A 14 22.53 1.06 -8.48
N SER A 15 22.29 0.74 -9.73
CA SER A 15 20.99 0.94 -10.39
C SER A 15 20.04 -0.20 -10.08
N ALA A 16 18.73 0.04 -10.16
CA ALA A 16 17.71 -1.00 -10.11
C ALA A 16 17.99 -2.06 -11.21
N GLY A 17 17.88 -3.31 -10.84
CA GLY A 17 18.24 -4.41 -11.74
C GLY A 17 19.75 -4.72 -11.83
N SER A 18 20.62 -3.90 -11.22
CA SER A 18 22.04 -4.25 -11.06
C SER A 18 22.23 -5.22 -9.90
N GLY A 19 23.36 -5.95 -9.91
CA GLY A 19 23.68 -6.83 -8.79
C GLY A 19 23.87 -6.13 -7.44
N ALA A 20 24.04 -4.81 -7.43
CA ALA A 20 24.25 -4.00 -6.24
C ALA A 20 22.92 -3.46 -5.63
N PHE A 21 21.84 -3.37 -6.41
CA PHE A 21 20.52 -3.00 -5.95
C PHE A 21 19.57 -4.20 -6.10
N LYS A 22 19.05 -4.65 -4.97
CA LYS A 22 18.07 -5.73 -4.92
C LYS A 22 16.87 -5.25 -4.14
N PRO A 23 15.68 -5.15 -4.77
CA PRO A 23 14.43 -4.91 -4.05
C PRO A 23 14.08 -6.12 -3.18
N ASP A 24 13.34 -5.90 -2.10
CA ASP A 24 12.90 -6.96 -1.20
C ASP A 24 11.95 -7.96 -1.89
N ASN A 25 11.21 -7.50 -2.90
CA ASN A 25 10.31 -8.32 -3.69
C ASN A 25 10.67 -8.25 -5.18
N GLU A 26 10.50 -9.34 -5.88
CA GLU A 26 10.67 -9.41 -7.34
C GLU A 26 9.46 -8.74 -8.06
N GLY A 27 9.64 -8.43 -9.35
CA GLY A 27 8.54 -7.95 -10.22
C GLY A 27 8.33 -6.44 -10.23
N TRP A 28 9.17 -5.66 -9.56
CA TRP A 28 9.16 -4.21 -9.67
C TRP A 28 9.54 -3.74 -11.07
N ASN A 29 8.87 -2.71 -11.58
CA ASN A 29 9.23 -1.99 -12.80
C ASN A 29 9.80 -0.61 -12.45
N TYR A 30 10.88 -0.21 -13.12
CA TYR A 30 11.62 0.99 -12.78
C TYR A 30 12.01 1.82 -13.99
N TYR A 31 12.05 3.11 -13.80
CA TYR A 31 12.76 4.00 -14.69
C TYR A 31 13.61 4.97 -13.89
N ARG A 32 14.91 5.00 -14.18
CA ARG A 32 15.91 5.79 -13.44
C ARG A 32 15.85 5.57 -11.93
N ALA A 33 15.74 4.31 -11.51
CA ALA A 33 15.76 3.94 -10.11
C ALA A 33 17.13 3.41 -9.69
N TYR A 34 17.49 3.71 -8.46
CA TYR A 34 18.78 3.41 -7.84
C TYR A 34 18.56 3.04 -6.38
N GLY A 35 19.52 2.31 -5.79
CA GLY A 35 19.58 2.18 -4.34
C GLY A 35 20.07 3.47 -3.70
N ALA A 36 19.51 3.78 -2.54
CA ALA A 36 20.00 4.79 -1.62
C ALA A 36 20.15 4.16 -0.23
N TYR A 37 20.51 4.95 0.79
CA TYR A 37 20.72 4.39 2.12
C TYR A 37 19.49 3.67 2.66
N LYS A 38 19.42 2.35 2.46
CA LYS A 38 18.32 1.46 2.83
C LYS A 38 16.94 1.86 2.28
N CYS A 39 16.89 2.58 1.18
CA CYS A 39 15.65 2.96 0.51
C CYS A 39 15.86 2.98 -1.01
N ALA A 40 14.79 3.11 -1.77
CA ALA A 40 14.85 3.34 -3.21
C ALA A 40 14.98 4.84 -3.50
N ARG A 41 15.72 5.16 -4.57
CA ARG A 41 15.72 6.48 -5.19
C ARG A 41 15.30 6.35 -6.65
N PHE A 42 14.46 7.22 -7.13
CA PHE A 42 14.12 7.32 -8.54
C PHE A 42 14.20 8.77 -9.03
N GLY A 43 14.40 8.93 -10.33
CA GLY A 43 14.63 10.23 -10.95
C GLY A 43 16.07 10.75 -10.81
N SER A 44 16.34 11.83 -11.53
CA SER A 44 17.62 12.55 -11.54
C SER A 44 17.40 14.03 -11.29
N SER A 45 18.47 14.83 -11.21
CA SER A 45 18.36 16.30 -11.06
C SER A 45 17.73 16.99 -12.25
N GLN A 46 17.58 16.31 -13.39
CA GLN A 46 17.14 16.90 -14.66
C GLN A 46 16.01 16.10 -15.32
N ALA A 47 15.60 15.00 -14.72
CA ALA A 47 14.65 14.12 -15.36
C ALA A 47 13.87 13.28 -14.35
N GLU A 48 12.64 13.05 -14.72
CA GLU A 48 11.69 12.18 -13.99
C GLU A 48 12.19 10.74 -13.86
N GLY A 49 11.63 10.05 -12.90
CA GLY A 49 11.78 8.63 -12.70
C GLY A 49 10.57 8.06 -12.02
N TYR A 50 10.43 6.75 -12.07
CA TYR A 50 9.35 6.05 -11.39
C TYR A 50 9.80 4.70 -10.81
N ALA A 51 9.02 4.25 -9.85
CA ALA A 51 9.02 2.89 -9.35
C ALA A 51 7.58 2.38 -9.31
N THR A 52 7.34 1.21 -9.89
CA THR A 52 6.01 0.58 -9.95
C THR A 52 6.09 -0.78 -9.27
N THR A 53 5.15 -1.04 -8.37
CA THR A 53 5.08 -2.30 -7.62
C THR A 53 4.86 -3.50 -8.53
N PRO A 54 5.17 -4.72 -8.07
CA PRO A 54 4.56 -5.92 -8.65
C PRO A 54 3.04 -5.78 -8.69
N SER A 55 2.39 -6.48 -9.63
CA SER A 55 0.93 -6.51 -9.66
C SER A 55 0.38 -7.24 -8.44
N PHE A 56 -0.76 -6.80 -7.94
CA PHE A 56 -1.50 -7.43 -6.86
C PHE A 56 -2.99 -7.29 -7.09
N TYR A 57 -3.74 -8.24 -6.56
CA TYR A 57 -5.20 -8.23 -6.65
C TYR A 57 -5.80 -7.48 -5.47
N ALA A 58 -6.65 -6.49 -5.73
CA ALA A 58 -7.35 -5.74 -4.71
C ALA A 58 -8.78 -5.38 -5.14
N THR A 59 -9.74 -5.50 -4.21
CA THR A 59 -11.12 -5.06 -4.38
C THR A 59 -11.60 -4.36 -3.12
N GLY A 60 -12.54 -3.42 -3.27
CA GLY A 60 -13.00 -2.59 -2.17
C GLY A 60 -11.94 -1.59 -1.71
N THR A 61 -12.13 -1.05 -0.52
CA THR A 61 -11.23 0.00 -0.01
C THR A 61 -9.88 -0.59 0.40
N VAL A 62 -8.82 -0.01 -0.12
CA VAL A 62 -7.42 -0.37 0.14
C VAL A 62 -6.69 0.83 0.71
N ASN A 63 -5.82 0.60 1.67
CA ASN A 63 -4.96 1.62 2.27
C ASN A 63 -3.52 1.41 1.82
N LEU A 64 -2.90 2.48 1.31
CA LEU A 64 -1.47 2.58 1.04
C LEU A 64 -0.82 3.45 2.10
N THR A 65 0.23 2.95 2.73
CA THR A 65 1.16 3.74 3.53
C THR A 65 2.57 3.62 2.97
N CYS A 66 3.33 4.71 3.01
CA CYS A 66 4.75 4.70 2.67
C CYS A 66 5.44 5.96 3.22
N LYS A 67 6.77 5.96 3.17
CA LYS A 67 7.58 7.16 3.41
C LYS A 67 8.15 7.67 2.10
N VAL A 68 8.04 8.95 1.87
CA VAL A 68 8.61 9.62 0.70
C VAL A 68 9.44 10.82 1.11
N GLY A 69 10.43 11.15 0.30
CA GLY A 69 11.25 12.33 0.49
C GLY A 69 11.76 12.85 -0.85
N ALA A 70 11.98 14.16 -0.97
CA ALA A 70 12.66 14.74 -2.11
C ALA A 70 14.15 14.95 -1.81
N TRP A 71 14.94 15.21 -2.85
CA TRP A 71 16.35 15.52 -2.68
C TRP A 71 16.53 16.75 -1.78
N ALA A 72 17.59 16.74 -0.96
CA ALA A 72 17.89 17.86 -0.07
C ALA A 72 17.85 19.21 -0.81
N ASN A 73 17.24 20.20 -0.20
CA ASN A 73 17.06 21.56 -0.73
C ASN A 73 16.17 21.68 -1.98
N THR A 74 15.37 20.65 -2.32
CA THR A 74 14.37 20.73 -3.40
C THR A 74 12.97 20.49 -2.86
N ASN A 75 11.98 20.93 -3.62
CA ASN A 75 10.57 20.59 -3.37
C ASN A 75 10.04 19.96 -4.66
N GLU A 76 9.81 18.68 -4.62
CA GLU A 76 9.43 17.91 -5.80
C GLU A 76 7.95 17.55 -5.79
N THR A 77 7.40 17.26 -6.95
CA THR A 77 6.05 16.72 -7.06
C THR A 77 6.15 15.21 -7.18
N LEU A 78 5.44 14.51 -6.30
CA LEU A 78 5.20 13.07 -6.38
C LEU A 78 3.78 12.85 -6.84
N THR A 79 3.61 11.98 -7.84
CA THR A 79 2.32 11.43 -8.26
C THR A 79 2.30 9.94 -7.92
N ILE A 80 1.23 9.50 -7.27
CA ILE A 80 0.98 8.09 -6.95
C ILE A 80 -0.27 7.68 -7.72
N SER A 81 -0.20 6.59 -8.48
CA SER A 81 -1.31 6.07 -9.27
C SER A 81 -1.56 4.60 -8.95
N TYR A 82 -2.81 4.17 -9.03
CA TYR A 82 -3.22 2.76 -9.03
C TYR A 82 -3.75 2.43 -10.43
N GLY A 83 -3.00 1.62 -11.16
CA GLY A 83 -3.19 1.49 -12.60
C GLY A 83 -3.06 2.83 -13.29
N ASP A 84 -4.05 3.18 -14.11
CA ASP A 84 -4.10 4.45 -14.83
C ASP A 84 -4.71 5.61 -14.02
N ASN A 85 -5.17 5.34 -12.79
CA ASN A 85 -5.85 6.34 -11.97
C ASN A 85 -4.89 6.99 -10.96
N GLU A 86 -4.76 8.31 -11.02
CA GLU A 86 -4.07 9.06 -9.96
C GLU A 86 -4.86 8.95 -8.65
N ILE A 87 -4.20 8.46 -7.59
CA ILE A 87 -4.79 8.36 -6.25
C ILE A 87 -4.25 9.45 -5.31
N LYS A 88 -3.08 10.01 -5.61
CA LYS A 88 -2.49 11.10 -4.83
C LYS A 88 -1.47 11.87 -5.66
N SER A 89 -1.52 13.20 -5.56
CA SER A 89 -0.44 14.08 -6.02
C SER A 89 -0.13 15.10 -4.93
N LEU A 90 1.15 15.32 -4.65
CA LEU A 90 1.58 16.22 -3.58
C LEU A 90 2.97 16.80 -3.81
N LYS A 91 3.23 17.94 -3.16
CA LYS A 91 4.58 18.50 -3.04
C LYS A 91 5.28 17.84 -1.85
N VAL A 92 6.47 17.31 -2.12
CA VAL A 92 7.34 16.65 -1.15
C VAL A 92 8.53 17.57 -0.89
N PRO A 93 8.69 18.10 0.33
CA PRO A 93 9.86 18.89 0.67
C PRO A 93 11.13 18.04 0.72
N GLY A 94 12.26 18.64 0.38
CA GLY A 94 13.56 17.99 0.48
C GLY A 94 14.10 17.93 1.91
N GLY A 95 15.01 17.00 2.14
CA GLY A 95 15.74 16.88 3.40
C GLY A 95 14.97 16.22 4.55
N GLN A 96 13.77 15.74 4.33
CA GLN A 96 12.97 15.07 5.35
C GLN A 96 12.04 14.01 4.76
N TRP A 97 11.69 13.04 5.60
CA TRP A 97 10.65 12.06 5.28
C TRP A 97 9.26 12.65 5.53
N ILE A 98 8.32 12.31 4.63
CA ILE A 98 6.89 12.53 4.80
C ILE A 98 6.20 11.17 4.81
N ASP A 99 5.28 11.00 5.76
CA ASP A 99 4.40 9.84 5.80
C ASP A 99 3.24 10.05 4.83
N ILE A 100 3.06 9.11 3.94
CA ILE A 100 1.90 8.99 3.06
C ILE A 100 0.94 7.98 3.67
N ASN A 101 -0.33 8.37 3.72
CA ASN A 101 -1.44 7.51 4.07
C ASN A 101 -2.61 7.89 3.16
N VAL A 102 -3.01 6.99 2.27
CA VAL A 102 -4.09 7.22 1.31
C VAL A 102 -4.93 5.97 1.12
N ASN A 103 -6.24 6.15 1.10
CA ASN A 103 -7.18 5.10 0.73
C ASN A 103 -7.57 5.26 -0.74
N PHE A 104 -7.75 4.13 -1.41
CA PHE A 104 -8.25 4.07 -2.78
C PHE A 104 -9.13 2.83 -2.97
N GLU A 105 -9.92 2.80 -4.05
CA GLU A 105 -10.75 1.63 -4.38
C GLU A 105 -10.00 0.69 -5.31
N GLY A 106 -9.84 -0.56 -4.85
CA GLY A 106 -9.30 -1.66 -5.63
C GLY A 106 -10.31 -2.12 -6.68
N ASN A 107 -9.85 -2.38 -7.89
CA ASN A 107 -10.69 -2.76 -9.04
C ASN A 107 -10.21 -4.04 -9.74
N GLY A 108 -9.47 -4.88 -9.05
CA GLY A 108 -8.91 -6.13 -9.57
C GLY A 108 -7.39 -6.18 -9.49
N GLU A 109 -6.76 -6.87 -10.45
CA GLU A 109 -5.31 -6.98 -10.52
C GLU A 109 -4.70 -5.71 -11.12
N ASN A 110 -3.81 -5.06 -10.37
CA ASN A 110 -3.20 -3.82 -10.79
C ASN A 110 -1.89 -3.53 -10.04
N THR A 111 -1.24 -2.41 -10.36
CA THR A 111 0.02 -1.95 -9.77
C THR A 111 -0.14 -0.58 -9.14
N ILE A 112 0.75 -0.23 -8.20
CA ILE A 112 0.92 1.15 -7.73
C ILE A 112 2.20 1.72 -8.32
N SER A 113 2.10 2.88 -8.95
CA SER A 113 3.24 3.61 -9.50
C SER A 113 3.50 4.89 -8.70
N PHE A 114 4.77 5.12 -8.40
CA PHE A 114 5.29 6.32 -7.76
C PHE A 114 6.15 7.05 -8.78
N ALA A 115 5.72 8.21 -9.24
CA ALA A 115 6.42 9.00 -10.26
C ALA A 115 6.85 10.36 -9.69
N GLY A 116 8.12 10.69 -9.83
CA GLY A 116 8.68 11.96 -9.41
C GLY A 116 9.24 12.74 -10.60
N ILE A 117 9.00 14.06 -10.62
CA ILE A 117 9.53 14.94 -11.67
C ILE A 117 11.05 14.97 -11.63
N GLN A 118 11.64 14.88 -10.44
CA GLN A 118 13.07 14.77 -10.21
C GLN A 118 13.39 13.66 -9.20
N ARG A 119 14.46 13.84 -8.42
CA ARG A 119 14.91 12.83 -7.45
C ARG A 119 13.97 12.69 -6.26
N MET A 120 13.44 11.51 -6.09
CA MET A 120 12.59 11.12 -4.97
C MET A 120 13.20 9.92 -4.24
N PHE A 121 12.91 9.84 -2.96
CA PHE A 121 13.18 8.68 -2.13
C PHE A 121 11.87 8.01 -1.72
N LEU A 122 11.88 6.68 -1.63
CA LEU A 122 10.72 5.86 -1.31
C LEU A 122 11.14 4.73 -0.37
N ASP A 123 10.38 4.56 0.72
CA ASP A 123 10.63 3.56 1.75
C ASP A 123 9.33 3.12 2.44
N GLU A 124 9.40 2.01 3.18
CA GLU A 124 8.32 1.49 4.03
C GLU A 124 6.96 1.40 3.34
N ILE A 125 6.91 0.83 2.13
CA ILE A 125 5.66 0.70 1.37
C ILE A 125 4.85 -0.46 1.94
N GLU A 126 3.61 -0.18 2.31
CA GLU A 126 2.66 -1.17 2.76
C GLU A 126 1.29 -0.94 2.12
N VAL A 127 0.68 -2.02 1.63
CA VAL A 127 -0.66 -2.02 1.04
C VAL A 127 -1.53 -3.00 1.80
N LYS A 128 -2.64 -2.54 2.35
CA LYS A 128 -3.58 -3.34 3.15
C LYS A 128 -5.02 -3.16 2.70
N ALA A 129 -5.78 -4.24 2.67
CA ALA A 129 -7.23 -4.12 2.59
C ALA A 129 -7.75 -3.43 3.86
N VAL A 130 -8.61 -2.44 3.69
CA VAL A 130 -9.35 -1.85 4.81
C VAL A 130 -10.53 -2.79 5.10
N ALA A 131 -10.51 -3.43 6.27
CA ALA A 131 -11.64 -4.21 6.70
C ALA A 131 -12.85 -3.27 6.85
N THR A 132 -13.78 -3.30 5.89
CA THR A 132 -15.11 -2.76 6.11
C THR A 132 -15.78 -3.67 7.13
N GLY A 133 -15.80 -3.22 8.39
CA GLY A 133 -16.52 -3.93 9.44
C GLY A 133 -17.90 -4.28 8.90
N ILE A 134 -18.33 -5.52 9.06
CA ILE A 134 -19.71 -5.91 8.80
C ILE A 134 -20.57 -5.18 9.83
N ASN A 135 -20.87 -3.92 9.57
CA ASN A 135 -21.72 -3.10 10.43
C ASN A 135 -23.21 -3.44 10.29
N ASN A 136 -23.56 -4.48 9.55
CA ASN A 136 -24.94 -4.97 9.47
C ASN A 136 -24.96 -6.49 9.39
N VAL A 137 -24.78 -7.15 10.52
CA VAL A 137 -25.58 -8.33 10.77
C VAL A 137 -27.01 -7.80 10.98
N VAL A 138 -27.71 -7.52 9.89
CA VAL A 138 -29.17 -7.37 9.95
C VAL A 138 -29.66 -8.77 10.26
N THR A 139 -29.82 -9.03 11.54
CA THR A 139 -30.67 -10.12 12.02
C THR A 139 -32.11 -9.76 11.63
N ASN A 140 -32.46 -9.84 10.35
CA ASN A 140 -33.83 -9.96 9.92
C ASN A 140 -34.34 -11.32 10.34
N ALA A 141 -34.50 -11.47 11.67
CA ALA A 141 -35.10 -12.65 12.30
C ALA A 141 -36.60 -12.80 12.01
N HIS A 142 -37.13 -12.14 10.97
CA HIS A 142 -38.58 -12.11 10.75
C HIS A 142 -39.06 -12.79 9.46
N ASN A 143 -38.21 -13.47 8.68
CA ASN A 143 -38.72 -14.34 7.60
C ASN A 143 -37.74 -15.44 7.21
N ALA A 144 -37.22 -16.18 8.19
CA ALA A 144 -36.59 -17.45 7.90
C ALA A 144 -37.65 -18.47 7.65
N THR A 145 -38.03 -18.69 6.40
CA THR A 145 -38.67 -19.92 5.95
C THR A 145 -37.86 -21.11 6.47
N LYS A 146 -38.52 -22.08 7.07
CA LYS A 146 -38.00 -23.30 7.69
C LYS A 146 -36.91 -24.01 6.87
N GLY A 147 -35.67 -23.51 6.87
CA GLY A 147 -34.48 -24.23 6.44
C GLY A 147 -33.72 -24.68 7.68
N GLN A 148 -33.28 -25.91 7.77
CA GLN A 148 -32.42 -26.41 8.83
C GLN A 148 -31.02 -25.80 8.69
N GLY A 149 -30.84 -24.56 9.10
CA GLY A 149 -29.53 -23.88 9.12
C GLY A 149 -28.67 -24.38 10.29
N ARG A 150 -27.42 -24.68 10.03
CA ARG A 150 -26.41 -24.93 11.06
C ARG A 150 -25.87 -23.60 11.58
N ILE A 151 -25.77 -23.45 12.89
CA ILE A 151 -25.21 -22.26 13.54
C ILE A 151 -23.78 -22.55 13.97
N TYR A 152 -22.88 -21.65 13.64
CA TYR A 152 -21.45 -21.71 14.01
C TYR A 152 -21.06 -20.45 14.76
N THR A 153 -20.08 -20.56 15.67
CA THR A 153 -19.43 -19.39 16.28
C THR A 153 -18.57 -18.67 15.24
N ILE A 154 -18.12 -17.47 15.58
CA ILE A 154 -17.19 -16.70 14.74
C ILE A 154 -15.85 -17.44 14.54
N GLU A 155 -15.48 -18.34 15.45
CA GLU A 155 -14.30 -19.21 15.34
C GLU A 155 -14.58 -20.49 14.54
N GLY A 156 -15.79 -20.62 13.96
CA GLY A 156 -16.17 -21.78 13.12
C GLY A 156 -16.62 -23.03 13.89
N GLN A 157 -16.84 -22.94 15.19
CA GLN A 157 -17.37 -24.07 15.95
C GLN A 157 -18.88 -24.23 15.74
N TYR A 158 -19.31 -25.46 15.53
CA TYR A 158 -20.73 -25.80 15.41
C TYR A 158 -21.45 -25.66 16.74
N VAL A 159 -22.49 -24.81 16.81
CA VAL A 159 -23.25 -24.50 18.01
C VAL A 159 -24.60 -25.22 18.08
N GLY A 160 -25.15 -25.65 16.95
CA GLY A 160 -26.45 -26.32 16.88
C GLY A 160 -27.27 -26.00 15.63
N ASN A 161 -28.48 -26.55 15.59
CA ASN A 161 -29.46 -26.24 14.57
C ASN A 161 -30.49 -25.23 15.10
N ASN A 162 -31.18 -24.53 14.23
CA ASN A 162 -32.15 -23.43 14.48
C ASN A 162 -33.27 -23.69 15.50
N LYS A 163 -33.22 -24.74 16.28
CA LYS A 163 -34.23 -25.07 17.31
C LYS A 163 -33.72 -24.96 18.76
N ALA A 164 -32.47 -24.54 18.96
CA ALA A 164 -32.00 -24.34 20.32
C ALA A 164 -32.53 -23.00 20.86
N VAL A 165 -33.45 -23.04 21.77
CA VAL A 165 -33.84 -21.92 22.63
C VAL A 165 -32.60 -21.62 23.48
N LEU A 166 -32.00 -20.48 23.25
CA LEU A 166 -30.89 -20.02 24.11
C LEU A 166 -31.43 -19.82 25.53
N PRO A 167 -30.83 -20.38 26.58
CA PRO A 167 -31.24 -20.12 27.93
C PRO A 167 -31.08 -18.63 28.21
N HIS A 168 -32.12 -17.99 28.71
CA HIS A 168 -32.05 -16.64 29.23
C HIS A 168 -31.11 -16.65 30.43
N GLY A 169 -30.04 -15.89 30.35
CA GLY A 169 -29.14 -15.66 31.46
C GLY A 169 -29.90 -14.93 32.59
N THR A 170 -29.82 -15.49 33.77
CA THR A 170 -30.22 -14.86 35.04
C THR A 170 -29.14 -13.87 35.48
#